data_f720166819c1760d11321f3b497163e1
#
_entry.id   f720166819c1760d11321f3b497163e1
#
_cell.length_a   1.000
_cell.length_b   1.000
_cell.length_c   1.000
_cell.angle_alpha   90.00
_cell.angle_beta   90.00
_cell.angle_gamma   90.00
#
_symmetry.space_group_name_H-M   'P 1'
#
loop_
_entity.id
_entity.type
_entity.pdbx_description
1 polymer ?
#
loop_
_entity_poly.entity_id
_entity_poly.type
_entity_poly.pdbx_seq_one_letter_code
_entity_poly.pdbx_strand_id
1 'polypeptide(L)'
;MKFIYTRIKDEIRIDKIEDPEAVIYVPEQFEDCPVTELGSYVLAHSAVEEIHLPPYVRKIGAYGFYECEQLKRIYCYSRVLDLGAGLFAGVPAVEYLDITEFPGERSCLKEMLAELRQTLRVQLHQMPAAASEAAEARLIFPEYYEDSVENTPARIVSIETHGCGHRYRYCFAGRVFQYRGYDELFPHVQVQEQEELVTELALGRLMYPRELSEKFREHYLNYVREHWKTVGKLLIQADRLQRNRVSNLEPGKLPWLVDEVLDAARQDAAAGDGQNMSGADEAVKEPGEPENRNQISANLADQLGGLINLAQEAGDTEMVSWLMERRHRLRTAEAEPVAEAAPAIGEIQSAVGSTEAPGEPQRPKRKRRFEL
;
A
#
# COMPACT_ATOMS: atom_id res chain seq x y z
N MET A 1 8.59 -9.17 -33.32
CA MET A 1 8.07 -10.22 -32.41
C MET A 1 7.08 -11.13 -33.14
N LYS A 2 7.21 -12.46 -32.99
CA LYS A 2 6.33 -13.47 -33.63
C LYS A 2 5.98 -14.57 -32.63
N PHE A 3 4.69 -14.90 -32.51
CA PHE A 3 4.20 -15.99 -31.68
C PHE A 3 4.08 -17.29 -32.50
N ILE A 4 4.72 -18.34 -32.03
CA ILE A 4 4.56 -19.71 -32.55
C ILE A 4 3.66 -20.45 -31.57
N TYR A 5 2.57 -20.99 -32.04
CA TYR A 5 1.58 -21.61 -31.19
C TYR A 5 1.02 -22.91 -31.77
N THR A 6 0.50 -23.74 -30.88
CA THR A 6 -0.23 -24.94 -31.18
C THR A 6 -1.65 -24.84 -30.67
N ARG A 7 -2.63 -25.13 -31.54
CA ARG A 7 -4.02 -25.25 -31.12
C ARG A 7 -4.27 -26.63 -30.50
N ILE A 8 -4.78 -26.65 -29.28
CA ILE A 8 -5.13 -27.86 -28.53
C ILE A 8 -6.64 -27.82 -28.28
N LYS A 9 -7.41 -28.48 -29.15
CA LYS A 9 -8.90 -28.39 -29.16
C LYS A 9 -9.36 -26.93 -29.38
N ASP A 10 -9.98 -26.33 -28.37
CA ASP A 10 -10.50 -24.96 -28.39
C ASP A 10 -9.62 -24.00 -27.59
N GLU A 11 -8.36 -24.35 -27.35
CA GLU A 11 -7.40 -23.56 -26.58
C GLU A 11 -6.07 -23.46 -27.36
N ILE A 12 -5.30 -22.42 -27.01
CA ILE A 12 -3.98 -22.16 -27.61
C ILE A 12 -2.89 -22.32 -26.56
N ARG A 13 -1.84 -23.03 -26.96
CA ARG A 13 -0.55 -23.01 -26.26
C ARG A 13 0.46 -22.25 -27.12
N ILE A 14 1.09 -21.22 -26.56
CA ILE A 14 2.23 -20.54 -27.20
C ILE A 14 3.48 -21.37 -26.96
N ASP A 15 4.05 -21.92 -28.00
CA ASP A 15 5.23 -22.78 -27.91
C ASP A 15 6.53 -21.97 -27.87
N LYS A 16 6.58 -20.82 -28.57
CA LYS A 16 7.77 -19.96 -28.62
C LYS A 16 7.39 -18.54 -29.01
N ILE A 17 8.14 -17.57 -28.48
CA ILE A 17 8.08 -16.16 -28.90
C ILE A 17 9.42 -15.85 -29.56
N GLU A 18 9.43 -15.61 -30.88
CA GLU A 18 10.62 -15.26 -31.65
C GLU A 18 10.78 -13.75 -31.74
N ASP A 19 12.03 -13.29 -31.68
CA ASP A 19 12.40 -11.87 -31.71
C ASP A 19 11.58 -11.04 -30.71
N PRO A 20 11.61 -11.40 -29.40
CA PRO A 20 10.83 -10.73 -28.38
C PRO A 20 11.28 -9.28 -28.21
N GLU A 21 10.33 -8.39 -28.02
CA GLU A 21 10.56 -7.02 -27.61
C GLU A 21 10.84 -6.94 -26.09
N ALA A 22 11.35 -5.82 -25.61
CA ALA A 22 11.62 -5.63 -24.17
C ALA A 22 10.33 -5.73 -23.32
N VAL A 23 9.18 -5.31 -23.88
CA VAL A 23 7.86 -5.42 -23.26
C VAL A 23 6.98 -6.31 -24.13
N ILE A 24 6.46 -7.38 -23.55
CA ILE A 24 5.63 -8.36 -24.24
C ILE A 24 4.20 -8.31 -23.71
N TYR A 25 3.26 -8.10 -24.62
CA TYR A 25 1.83 -8.34 -24.36
C TYR A 25 1.44 -9.63 -25.06
N VAL A 26 1.20 -10.68 -24.28
CA VAL A 26 0.73 -11.95 -24.83
C VAL A 26 -0.73 -11.79 -25.25
N PRO A 27 -1.10 -12.06 -26.50
CA PRO A 27 -2.48 -11.94 -26.98
C PRO A 27 -3.44 -12.84 -26.18
N GLU A 28 -4.67 -12.37 -25.98
CA GLU A 28 -5.69 -13.14 -25.26
C GLU A 28 -6.14 -14.38 -26.05
N GLN A 29 -6.12 -14.31 -27.38
CA GLN A 29 -6.62 -15.38 -28.26
C GLN A 29 -5.93 -15.39 -29.62
N PHE A 30 -5.92 -16.55 -30.25
CA PHE A 30 -5.62 -16.76 -31.66
C PHE A 30 -6.74 -17.59 -32.27
N GLU A 31 -7.15 -17.28 -33.50
CA GLU A 31 -8.21 -18.05 -34.24
C GLU A 31 -9.47 -18.27 -33.38
N ASP A 32 -9.91 -17.24 -32.64
CA ASP A 32 -11.04 -17.28 -31.69
C ASP A 32 -10.88 -18.26 -30.52
N CYS A 33 -9.69 -18.81 -30.31
CA CYS A 33 -9.37 -19.71 -29.21
C CYS A 33 -8.50 -18.99 -28.17
N PRO A 34 -8.83 -19.06 -26.85
CA PRO A 34 -8.08 -18.39 -25.81
C PRO A 34 -6.69 -18.99 -25.61
N VAL A 35 -5.73 -18.15 -25.29
CA VAL A 35 -4.39 -18.55 -24.86
C VAL A 35 -4.44 -18.99 -23.41
N THR A 36 -4.20 -20.29 -23.17
CA THR A 36 -4.30 -20.89 -21.84
C THR A 36 -2.99 -21.46 -21.32
N GLU A 37 -2.01 -21.66 -22.18
CA GLU A 37 -0.71 -22.20 -21.82
C GLU A 37 0.43 -21.44 -22.51
N LEU A 38 1.56 -21.29 -21.81
CA LEU A 38 2.88 -21.01 -22.38
C LEU A 38 3.70 -22.28 -22.33
N GLY A 39 4.39 -22.60 -23.41
CA GLY A 39 5.21 -23.80 -23.56
C GLY A 39 6.50 -23.75 -22.75
N SER A 40 7.21 -24.87 -22.70
CA SER A 40 8.56 -24.93 -22.12
C SER A 40 9.54 -24.11 -22.97
N TYR A 41 10.47 -23.40 -22.30
CA TYR A 41 11.48 -22.55 -22.94
C TYR A 41 10.89 -21.46 -23.85
N VAL A 42 9.66 -21.02 -23.60
CA VAL A 42 8.90 -20.10 -24.48
C VAL A 42 9.63 -18.77 -24.73
N LEU A 43 10.39 -18.28 -23.74
CA LEU A 43 11.18 -17.04 -23.76
C LEU A 43 12.64 -17.24 -23.33
N ALA A 44 13.10 -18.49 -23.20
CA ALA A 44 14.44 -18.76 -22.70
C ALA A 44 15.53 -17.94 -23.42
N HIS A 45 16.50 -17.42 -22.63
CA HIS A 45 17.63 -16.59 -23.09
C HIS A 45 17.21 -15.27 -23.78
N SER A 46 16.03 -14.74 -23.48
CA SER A 46 15.58 -13.48 -24.06
C SER A 46 15.93 -12.27 -23.20
N ALA A 47 16.04 -11.10 -23.86
CA ALA A 47 16.28 -9.81 -23.20
C ALA A 47 14.98 -9.11 -22.82
N VAL A 48 13.90 -9.86 -22.55
CA VAL A 48 12.62 -9.32 -22.11
C VAL A 48 12.77 -8.66 -20.74
N GLU A 49 12.19 -7.49 -20.58
CA GLU A 49 12.16 -6.77 -19.30
C GLU A 49 10.78 -6.84 -18.61
N GLU A 50 9.72 -6.96 -19.39
CA GLU A 50 8.34 -6.94 -18.90
C GLU A 50 7.45 -7.88 -19.69
N ILE A 51 6.60 -8.67 -18.99
CA ILE A 51 5.63 -9.56 -19.64
C ILE A 51 4.24 -9.40 -19.06
N HIS A 52 3.24 -9.26 -19.95
CA HIS A 52 1.82 -9.23 -19.62
C HIS A 52 1.15 -10.50 -20.12
N LEU A 53 0.65 -11.30 -19.18
CA LEU A 53 -0.08 -12.53 -19.46
C LEU A 53 -1.59 -12.27 -19.53
N PRO A 54 -2.31 -12.86 -20.47
CA PRO A 54 -3.75 -12.70 -20.59
C PRO A 54 -4.54 -13.49 -19.52
N PRO A 55 -5.83 -13.19 -19.31
CA PRO A 55 -6.63 -13.70 -18.19
C PRO A 55 -6.87 -15.21 -18.20
N TYR A 56 -6.67 -15.87 -19.32
CA TYR A 56 -6.96 -17.30 -19.46
C TYR A 56 -5.74 -18.20 -19.27
N VAL A 57 -4.53 -17.65 -19.12
CA VAL A 57 -3.32 -18.44 -18.89
C VAL A 57 -3.39 -19.11 -17.53
N ARG A 58 -3.25 -20.44 -17.53
CA ARG A 58 -3.29 -21.29 -16.33
C ARG A 58 -1.97 -22.01 -16.08
N LYS A 59 -1.14 -22.13 -17.12
CA LYS A 59 0.08 -22.90 -17.08
C LYS A 59 1.21 -22.22 -17.83
N ILE A 60 2.41 -22.30 -17.24
CA ILE A 60 3.68 -21.95 -17.89
C ILE A 60 4.58 -23.17 -17.81
N GLY A 61 5.09 -23.62 -18.94
CA GLY A 61 5.91 -24.81 -19.06
C GLY A 61 7.27 -24.68 -18.36
N ALA A 62 7.95 -25.80 -18.20
CA ALA A 62 9.26 -25.85 -17.57
C ALA A 62 10.28 -24.93 -18.28
N TYR A 63 11.11 -24.22 -17.48
CA TYR A 63 12.13 -23.32 -18.00
C TYR A 63 11.57 -22.22 -18.93
N GLY A 64 10.31 -21.82 -18.76
CA GLY A 64 9.63 -20.88 -19.64
C GLY A 64 10.36 -19.54 -19.78
N PHE A 65 10.95 -19.04 -18.69
CA PHE A 65 11.73 -17.80 -18.64
C PHE A 65 13.22 -18.04 -18.31
N TYR A 66 13.71 -19.25 -18.60
CA TYR A 66 15.10 -19.64 -18.30
C TYR A 66 16.12 -18.62 -18.82
N GLU A 67 17.00 -18.14 -17.94
CA GLU A 67 18.02 -17.13 -18.26
C GLU A 67 17.49 -15.83 -18.93
N CYS A 68 16.27 -15.43 -18.57
CA CYS A 68 15.79 -14.07 -18.89
C CYS A 68 16.33 -13.08 -17.85
N GLU A 69 17.62 -12.79 -17.93
CA GLU A 69 18.36 -12.01 -16.91
C GLU A 69 17.82 -10.59 -16.71
N GLN A 70 17.10 -10.02 -17.69
CA GLN A 70 16.58 -8.67 -17.66
C GLN A 70 15.11 -8.59 -17.27
N LEU A 71 14.42 -9.72 -17.06
CA LEU A 71 13.00 -9.73 -16.71
C LEU A 71 12.78 -9.17 -15.30
N LYS A 72 12.16 -7.98 -15.23
CA LYS A 72 11.92 -7.21 -14.00
C LYS A 72 10.48 -7.27 -13.55
N ARG A 73 9.52 -7.31 -14.50
CA ARG A 73 8.09 -7.14 -14.20
C ARG A 73 7.24 -8.22 -14.84
N ILE A 74 6.32 -8.77 -14.06
CA ILE A 74 5.37 -9.77 -14.50
C ILE A 74 3.96 -9.32 -14.13
N TYR A 75 3.10 -9.19 -15.14
CA TYR A 75 1.68 -8.91 -14.99
C TYR A 75 0.91 -10.16 -15.35
N CYS A 76 0.12 -10.68 -14.40
CA CYS A 76 -0.62 -11.91 -14.61
C CYS A 76 -1.96 -11.92 -13.87
N TYR A 77 -2.69 -12.98 -14.05
CA TYR A 77 -3.95 -13.21 -13.35
C TYR A 77 -3.80 -14.38 -12.37
N SER A 78 -4.64 -14.40 -11.35
CA SER A 78 -4.60 -15.39 -10.26
C SER A 78 -4.64 -16.86 -10.71
N ARG A 79 -5.06 -17.11 -11.93
CA ARG A 79 -5.24 -18.45 -12.51
C ARG A 79 -3.95 -19.17 -12.93
N VAL A 80 -2.80 -18.51 -12.92
CA VAL A 80 -1.51 -19.11 -13.30
C VAL A 80 -1.01 -20.01 -12.16
N LEU A 81 -1.58 -21.20 -12.04
CA LEU A 81 -1.36 -22.11 -10.92
C LEU A 81 -0.41 -23.29 -11.22
N ASP A 82 -0.15 -23.55 -12.49
CA ASP A 82 0.78 -24.62 -12.93
C ASP A 82 2.06 -23.99 -13.46
N LEU A 83 3.06 -23.88 -12.57
CA LEU A 83 4.39 -23.38 -12.90
C LEU A 83 5.32 -24.57 -13.15
N GLY A 84 5.85 -24.68 -14.36
CA GLY A 84 6.80 -25.71 -14.73
C GLY A 84 8.12 -25.59 -13.96
N ALA A 85 8.79 -26.70 -13.72
CA ALA A 85 10.04 -26.75 -13.00
C ALA A 85 11.08 -25.79 -13.62
N GLY A 86 11.81 -25.05 -12.77
CA GLY A 86 12.87 -24.13 -13.18
C GLY A 86 12.37 -22.94 -14.00
N LEU A 87 11.08 -22.58 -13.89
CA LEU A 87 10.49 -21.46 -14.63
C LEU A 87 11.33 -20.19 -14.57
N PHE A 88 11.82 -19.84 -13.39
CA PHE A 88 12.63 -18.65 -13.11
C PHE A 88 14.12 -18.97 -12.90
N ALA A 89 14.61 -20.10 -13.38
CA ALA A 89 16.03 -20.42 -13.26
C ALA A 89 16.89 -19.42 -14.07
N GLY A 90 17.85 -18.77 -13.42
CA GLY A 90 18.67 -17.71 -14.05
C GLY A 90 17.92 -16.40 -14.30
N VAL A 91 16.91 -16.07 -13.50
CA VAL A 91 16.10 -14.85 -13.61
C VAL A 91 16.22 -14.02 -12.31
N PRO A 92 17.36 -13.33 -12.07
CA PRO A 92 17.62 -12.64 -10.81
C PRO A 92 16.93 -11.28 -10.69
N ALA A 93 16.48 -10.69 -11.81
CA ALA A 93 16.08 -9.29 -11.87
C ALA A 93 14.59 -9.05 -11.58
N VAL A 94 13.78 -10.10 -11.38
CA VAL A 94 12.34 -9.91 -11.09
C VAL A 94 12.16 -9.18 -9.77
N GLU A 95 11.60 -7.99 -9.84
CA GLU A 95 11.36 -7.09 -8.71
C GLU A 95 9.88 -6.74 -8.49
N TYR A 96 9.03 -6.99 -9.50
CA TYR A 96 7.63 -6.58 -9.47
C TYR A 96 6.69 -7.64 -10.04
N LEU A 97 5.65 -7.94 -9.24
CA LEU A 97 4.54 -8.79 -9.65
C LEU A 97 3.23 -8.01 -9.54
N ASP A 98 2.46 -8.00 -10.61
CA ASP A 98 1.10 -7.48 -10.64
C ASP A 98 0.14 -8.64 -10.88
N ILE A 99 -0.73 -8.91 -9.91
CA ILE A 99 -1.65 -10.04 -9.97
C ILE A 99 -3.08 -9.55 -9.89
N THR A 100 -3.83 -9.75 -10.96
CA THR A 100 -5.28 -9.50 -10.98
C THR A 100 -6.03 -10.76 -10.53
N GLU A 101 -6.74 -10.67 -9.40
CA GLU A 101 -7.43 -11.78 -8.76
C GLU A 101 -8.89 -11.87 -9.18
N PHE A 102 -9.35 -13.06 -9.56
CA PHE A 102 -10.77 -13.34 -9.78
C PHE A 102 -11.47 -13.65 -8.45
N PRO A 103 -12.66 -13.06 -8.20
CA PRO A 103 -13.39 -13.27 -6.96
C PRO A 103 -13.70 -14.73 -6.69
N GLY A 104 -13.38 -15.20 -5.48
CA GLY A 104 -13.64 -16.57 -5.06
C GLY A 104 -12.71 -17.62 -5.67
N GLU A 105 -11.76 -17.24 -6.51
CA GLU A 105 -10.75 -18.14 -7.07
C GLU A 105 -9.46 -18.12 -6.24
N ARG A 106 -8.59 -19.09 -6.50
CA ARG A 106 -7.28 -19.19 -5.86
C ARG A 106 -6.32 -18.19 -6.49
N SER A 107 -5.44 -17.61 -5.68
CA SER A 107 -4.35 -16.77 -6.18
C SER A 107 -3.09 -17.58 -6.47
N CYS A 108 -2.39 -17.25 -7.55
CA CYS A 108 -1.07 -17.81 -7.89
C CYS A 108 0.06 -17.22 -7.02
N LEU A 109 -0.24 -16.29 -6.12
CA LEU A 109 0.76 -15.58 -5.32
C LEU A 109 1.71 -16.53 -4.60
N LYS A 110 1.19 -17.60 -3.99
CA LYS A 110 2.00 -18.57 -3.26
C LYS A 110 2.99 -19.29 -4.16
N GLU A 111 2.53 -19.72 -5.31
CA GLU A 111 3.35 -20.42 -6.30
C GLU A 111 4.46 -19.51 -6.84
N MET A 112 4.14 -18.24 -7.15
CA MET A 112 5.15 -17.27 -7.59
C MET A 112 6.19 -16.96 -6.50
N LEU A 113 5.74 -16.76 -5.26
CA LEU A 113 6.64 -16.47 -4.13
C LEU A 113 7.57 -17.65 -3.76
N ALA A 114 7.17 -18.89 -4.07
CA ALA A 114 7.99 -20.07 -3.83
C ALA A 114 9.23 -20.13 -4.75
N GLU A 115 9.10 -19.58 -5.96
CA GLU A 115 10.16 -19.61 -6.98
C GLU A 115 11.08 -18.38 -6.92
N LEU A 116 10.59 -17.24 -6.37
CA LEU A 116 11.28 -15.96 -6.41
C LEU A 116 11.75 -15.58 -4.99
N ARG A 117 13.06 -15.54 -4.77
CA ARG A 117 13.67 -15.31 -3.43
C ARG A 117 14.17 -13.88 -3.21
N GLN A 118 14.38 -13.12 -4.28
CA GLN A 118 14.81 -11.71 -4.26
C GLN A 118 13.70 -10.81 -3.68
N THR A 119 14.04 -9.57 -3.38
CA THR A 119 13.05 -8.58 -2.94
C THR A 119 11.98 -8.38 -4.00
N LEU A 120 10.71 -8.63 -3.64
CA LEU A 120 9.57 -8.51 -4.53
C LEU A 120 8.59 -7.47 -4.04
N ARG A 121 8.11 -6.64 -4.95
CA ARG A 121 6.98 -5.75 -4.79
C ARG A 121 5.79 -6.36 -5.49
N VAL A 122 4.74 -6.64 -4.73
CA VAL A 122 3.55 -7.32 -5.26
C VAL A 122 2.35 -6.41 -5.14
N GLN A 123 1.67 -6.20 -6.26
CA GLN A 123 0.38 -5.54 -6.30
C GLN A 123 -0.72 -6.56 -6.57
N LEU A 124 -1.77 -6.52 -5.77
CA LEU A 124 -2.94 -7.38 -5.90
C LEU A 124 -4.16 -6.53 -6.22
N HIS A 125 -4.80 -6.79 -7.34
CA HIS A 125 -6.05 -6.16 -7.77
C HIS A 125 -7.19 -7.17 -7.74
N GLN A 126 -8.43 -6.71 -7.53
CA GLN A 126 -9.62 -7.57 -7.66
C GLN A 126 -10.37 -7.29 -8.97
N MET A 127 -10.88 -8.35 -9.59
CA MET A 127 -11.79 -8.26 -10.75
C MET A 127 -13.25 -8.49 -10.33
N PRO A 128 -14.23 -7.70 -10.82
CA PRO A 128 -14.03 -6.42 -11.48
C PRO A 128 -13.36 -5.41 -10.54
N ALA A 129 -12.61 -4.46 -11.12
CA ALA A 129 -11.91 -3.45 -10.34
C ALA A 129 -12.87 -2.83 -9.32
N ALA A 130 -12.60 -3.07 -8.04
CA ALA A 130 -13.41 -2.50 -6.98
C ALA A 130 -13.12 -0.98 -6.92
N ALA A 131 -14.18 -0.18 -6.75
CA ALA A 131 -14.06 1.27 -6.63
C ALA A 131 -13.42 1.72 -5.30
N SER A 132 -12.87 0.80 -4.51
CA SER A 132 -12.32 1.04 -3.18
C SER A 132 -10.85 0.62 -3.10
N GLU A 133 -9.99 1.52 -2.65
CA GLU A 133 -8.58 1.23 -2.32
C GLU A 133 -8.44 0.06 -1.31
N ALA A 134 -9.47 -0.17 -0.48
CA ALA A 134 -9.51 -1.29 0.47
C ALA A 134 -9.58 -2.69 -0.20
N ALA A 135 -9.87 -2.76 -1.50
CA ALA A 135 -9.87 -4.02 -2.26
C ALA A 135 -8.49 -4.36 -2.85
N GLU A 136 -7.56 -3.42 -2.83
CA GLU A 136 -6.21 -3.59 -3.34
C GLU A 136 -5.21 -3.82 -2.20
N ALA A 137 -4.10 -4.48 -2.52
CA ALA A 137 -2.98 -4.61 -1.61
C ALA A 137 -1.66 -4.37 -2.33
N ARG A 138 -0.77 -3.64 -1.70
CA ARG A 138 0.64 -3.57 -2.07
C ARG A 138 1.47 -4.17 -0.95
N LEU A 139 2.23 -5.20 -1.30
CA LEU A 139 3.01 -6.00 -0.37
C LEU A 139 4.46 -6.01 -0.81
N ILE A 140 5.37 -5.98 0.15
CA ILE A 140 6.80 -6.17 -0.09
C ILE A 140 7.22 -7.46 0.57
N PHE A 141 7.87 -8.31 -0.21
CA PHE A 141 8.51 -9.53 0.27
C PHE A 141 10.02 -9.32 0.21
N PRO A 142 10.70 -9.07 1.34
CA PRO A 142 12.14 -8.93 1.37
C PRO A 142 12.85 -10.16 0.81
N GLU A 143 14.10 -10.01 0.44
CA GLU A 143 14.88 -11.16 -0.01
C GLU A 143 15.24 -12.11 1.13
N TYR A 144 15.55 -13.34 0.77
CA TYR A 144 16.16 -14.32 1.64
C TYR A 144 17.01 -15.28 0.82
N TYR A 145 17.97 -15.89 1.48
CA TYR A 145 18.75 -16.98 0.87
C TYR A 145 18.91 -18.13 1.85
N GLU A 146 19.21 -19.31 1.32
CA GLU A 146 19.40 -20.53 2.08
C GLU A 146 20.79 -21.09 1.78
N ASP A 147 21.53 -21.36 2.85
CA ASP A 147 22.82 -22.02 2.78
C ASP A 147 22.72 -23.46 3.28
N SER A 148 23.40 -24.35 2.57
CA SER A 148 23.56 -25.73 3.00
C SER A 148 24.85 -25.87 3.80
N VAL A 149 24.74 -26.15 5.09
CA VAL A 149 25.91 -26.39 5.97
C VAL A 149 26.05 -27.87 6.22
N GLU A 150 27.19 -28.43 5.79
CA GLU A 150 27.54 -29.83 6.09
C GLU A 150 28.36 -29.91 7.38
N ASN A 151 27.77 -30.53 8.40
CA ASN A 151 28.50 -30.83 9.66
C ASN A 151 29.26 -32.13 9.52
N THR A 152 30.59 -32.06 9.47
CA THR A 152 31.47 -33.22 9.60
C THR A 152 31.83 -33.43 11.08
N PRO A 153 31.88 -34.66 11.61
CA PRO A 153 31.96 -35.96 10.92
C PRO A 153 30.60 -36.64 10.64
N ALA A 154 29.50 -36.11 11.13
CA ALA A 154 28.19 -36.80 11.07
C ALA A 154 27.50 -36.76 9.70
N ARG A 155 28.01 -35.99 8.73
CA ARG A 155 27.40 -35.74 7.41
C ARG A 155 25.94 -35.29 7.49
N ILE A 156 25.63 -34.53 8.52
CA ILE A 156 24.31 -33.91 8.64
C ILE A 156 24.33 -32.61 7.81
N VAL A 157 23.47 -32.53 6.81
CA VAL A 157 23.24 -31.31 6.05
C VAL A 157 22.11 -30.56 6.72
N SER A 158 22.41 -29.38 7.23
CA SER A 158 21.40 -28.42 7.71
C SER A 158 21.22 -27.30 6.70
N ILE A 159 20.00 -26.84 6.55
CA ILE A 159 19.68 -25.64 5.75
C ILE A 159 19.56 -24.48 6.72
N GLU A 160 20.38 -23.46 6.54
CA GLU A 160 20.30 -22.21 7.28
C GLU A 160 19.66 -21.14 6.39
N THR A 161 18.62 -20.50 6.92
CA THR A 161 17.89 -19.46 6.20
C THR A 161 18.29 -18.09 6.74
N HIS A 162 18.69 -17.20 5.86
CA HIS A 162 19.13 -15.84 6.14
C HIS A 162 18.17 -14.82 5.52
N GLY A 163 17.91 -13.73 6.25
CA GLY A 163 16.96 -12.69 5.89
C GLY A 163 15.54 -12.94 6.37
N CYS A 164 14.77 -11.87 6.54
CA CYS A 164 13.38 -11.96 7.04
C CYS A 164 12.38 -12.41 5.96
N GLY A 165 12.75 -12.33 4.71
CA GLY A 165 11.88 -12.58 3.56
C GLY A 165 11.28 -13.97 3.50
N HIS A 166 11.98 -14.98 4.06
CA HIS A 166 11.44 -16.33 4.18
C HIS A 166 10.12 -16.34 4.96
N ARG A 167 10.06 -15.71 6.14
CA ARG A 167 8.85 -15.68 6.98
C ARG A 167 7.68 -15.02 6.26
N TYR A 168 7.94 -13.93 5.54
CA TYR A 168 6.92 -13.22 4.77
C TYR A 168 6.27 -14.10 3.69
N ARG A 169 7.06 -14.99 3.05
CA ARG A 169 6.56 -15.90 2.00
C ARG A 169 5.74 -17.07 2.53
N TYR A 170 5.76 -17.30 3.85
CA TYR A 170 4.98 -18.36 4.51
C TYR A 170 3.71 -17.84 5.19
N CYS A 171 3.31 -16.59 4.99
CA CYS A 171 2.07 -16.03 5.50
C CYS A 171 0.84 -16.58 4.75
N PHE A 172 0.66 -17.91 4.76
CA PHE A 172 -0.46 -18.58 4.11
C PHE A 172 -1.12 -19.61 5.02
N ALA A 173 -2.46 -19.62 5.04
CA ALA A 173 -3.25 -20.75 5.51
C ALA A 173 -3.69 -21.57 4.30
N GLY A 174 -3.00 -22.70 4.07
CA GLY A 174 -3.14 -23.45 2.82
C GLY A 174 -2.66 -22.64 1.62
N ARG A 175 -3.58 -22.09 0.84
CA ARG A 175 -3.31 -21.21 -0.31
C ARG A 175 -3.85 -19.79 -0.16
N VAL A 176 -4.48 -19.49 0.97
CA VAL A 176 -5.04 -18.17 1.27
C VAL A 176 -4.00 -17.35 1.98
N PHE A 177 -3.68 -16.19 1.44
CA PHE A 177 -2.74 -15.25 2.03
C PHE A 177 -3.32 -14.68 3.34
N GLN A 178 -2.49 -14.58 4.37
CA GLN A 178 -2.85 -14.15 5.71
C GLN A 178 -2.28 -12.76 5.98
N TYR A 179 -3.03 -11.71 5.66
CA TYR A 179 -2.61 -10.33 5.86
C TYR A 179 -2.20 -10.04 7.31
N ARG A 180 -2.97 -10.57 8.27
CA ARG A 180 -2.63 -10.41 9.69
C ARG A 180 -1.26 -11.01 10.02
N GLY A 181 -0.96 -12.21 9.55
CA GLY A 181 0.34 -12.84 9.77
C GLY A 181 1.50 -12.07 9.11
N TYR A 182 1.24 -11.46 7.96
CA TYR A 182 2.17 -10.56 7.30
C TYR A 182 2.43 -9.30 8.15
N ASP A 183 1.37 -8.65 8.64
CA ASP A 183 1.49 -7.44 9.45
C ASP A 183 2.15 -7.70 10.81
N GLU A 184 1.98 -8.89 11.40
CA GLU A 184 2.65 -9.32 12.64
C GLU A 184 4.18 -9.41 12.49
N LEU A 185 4.71 -9.54 11.28
CA LEU A 185 6.15 -9.57 11.01
C LEU A 185 6.81 -8.18 10.95
N PHE A 186 6.04 -7.10 10.97
CA PHE A 186 6.57 -5.74 10.81
C PHE A 186 7.70 -5.38 11.79
N PRO A 187 7.64 -5.72 13.09
CA PRO A 187 8.76 -5.44 14.01
C PRO A 187 10.06 -6.16 13.64
N HIS A 188 9.98 -7.31 12.95
CA HIS A 188 11.17 -8.03 12.52
C HIS A 188 11.86 -7.38 11.33
N VAL A 189 11.07 -6.91 10.35
CA VAL A 189 11.63 -6.24 9.17
C VAL A 189 12.28 -4.90 9.53
N GLN A 190 11.74 -4.17 10.52
CA GLN A 190 12.34 -2.92 11.03
C GLN A 190 13.78 -3.10 11.54
N VAL A 191 14.13 -4.30 12.04
CA VAL A 191 15.46 -4.58 12.59
C VAL A 191 16.41 -5.16 11.54
N GLN A 192 15.89 -5.84 10.54
CA GLN A 192 16.69 -6.63 9.60
C GLN A 192 16.89 -5.94 8.24
N GLU A 193 16.01 -5.04 7.86
CA GLU A 193 16.04 -4.41 6.54
C GLU A 193 16.41 -2.92 6.61
N GLN A 194 16.74 -2.37 5.45
CA GLN A 194 17.06 -0.96 5.32
C GLN A 194 15.80 -0.09 5.47
N GLU A 195 15.96 1.10 6.04
CA GLU A 195 14.88 2.03 6.34
C GLU A 195 13.99 2.33 5.12
N GLU A 196 14.57 2.48 3.94
CA GLU A 196 13.83 2.75 2.70
C GLU A 196 12.86 1.61 2.36
N LEU A 197 13.30 0.34 2.47
CA LEU A 197 12.46 -0.83 2.20
C LEU A 197 11.33 -0.96 3.22
N VAL A 198 11.64 -0.77 4.50
CA VAL A 198 10.64 -0.81 5.58
C VAL A 198 9.61 0.30 5.41
N THR A 199 10.07 1.49 5.05
CA THR A 199 9.19 2.65 4.77
C THR A 199 8.27 2.36 3.58
N GLU A 200 8.80 1.82 2.49
CA GLU A 200 8.01 1.44 1.32
C GLU A 200 6.95 0.38 1.66
N LEU A 201 7.31 -0.61 2.51
CA LEU A 201 6.37 -1.62 3.00
C LEU A 201 5.23 -0.98 3.82
N ALA A 202 5.58 -0.11 4.77
CA ALA A 202 4.61 0.59 5.60
C ALA A 202 3.65 1.44 4.76
N LEU A 203 4.17 2.20 3.79
CA LEU A 203 3.38 3.00 2.86
C LEU A 203 2.46 2.14 2.00
N GLY A 204 2.95 1.01 1.49
CA GLY A 204 2.13 0.07 0.72
C GLY A 204 0.92 -0.42 1.51
N ARG A 205 1.10 -0.80 2.79
CA ARG A 205 0.01 -1.26 3.65
C ARG A 205 -0.96 -0.16 4.06
N LEU A 206 -0.48 1.07 4.27
CA LEU A 206 -1.34 2.22 4.62
C LEU A 206 -2.15 2.73 3.44
N MET A 207 -1.57 2.79 2.25
CA MET A 207 -2.24 3.29 1.05
C MET A 207 -3.19 2.25 0.43
N TYR A 208 -2.92 0.96 0.64
CA TYR A 208 -3.71 -0.16 0.11
C TYR A 208 -4.08 -1.11 1.26
N PRO A 209 -5.03 -0.70 2.13
CA PRO A 209 -5.27 -1.31 3.43
C PRO A 209 -6.13 -2.58 3.40
N ARG A 210 -6.04 -3.40 2.35
CA ARG A 210 -6.78 -4.66 2.26
C ARG A 210 -6.55 -5.52 3.50
N GLU A 211 -7.62 -5.83 4.23
CA GLU A 211 -7.61 -6.59 5.48
C GLU A 211 -6.63 -6.05 6.56
N LEU A 212 -6.32 -4.76 6.53
CA LEU A 212 -5.49 -4.11 7.54
C LEU A 212 -6.33 -3.80 8.78
N SER A 213 -5.96 -4.40 9.93
CA SER A 213 -6.61 -4.08 11.20
C SER A 213 -6.13 -2.77 11.78
N GLU A 214 -6.98 -2.09 12.57
CA GLU A 214 -6.65 -0.79 13.17
C GLU A 214 -5.37 -0.84 14.02
N LYS A 215 -5.17 -1.94 14.77
CA LYS A 215 -3.95 -2.15 15.56
C LYS A 215 -2.67 -2.06 14.70
N PHE A 216 -2.64 -2.72 13.55
CA PHE A 216 -1.46 -2.71 12.68
C PHE A 216 -1.36 -1.42 11.88
N ARG A 217 -2.50 -0.80 11.53
CA ARG A 217 -2.55 0.53 10.94
C ARG A 217 -1.83 1.55 11.82
N GLU A 218 -2.11 1.53 13.12
CA GLU A 218 -1.41 2.37 14.11
C GLU A 218 0.09 2.12 14.15
N HIS A 219 0.53 0.85 14.12
CA HIS A 219 1.96 0.52 14.10
C HIS A 219 2.66 1.11 12.85
N TYR A 220 2.04 1.00 11.68
CA TYR A 220 2.57 1.57 10.45
C TYR A 220 2.56 3.10 10.48
N LEU A 221 1.50 3.74 10.99
CA LEU A 221 1.41 5.18 11.13
C LEU A 221 2.49 5.74 12.07
N ASN A 222 2.73 5.09 13.20
CA ASN A 222 3.77 5.50 14.14
C ASN A 222 5.16 5.43 13.49
N TYR A 223 5.44 4.34 12.78
CA TYR A 223 6.69 4.20 12.02
C TYR A 223 6.85 5.31 10.97
N VAL A 224 5.81 5.60 10.19
CA VAL A 224 5.82 6.66 9.16
C VAL A 224 6.03 8.04 9.78
N ARG A 225 5.44 8.32 10.96
CA ARG A 225 5.65 9.57 11.72
C ARG A 225 7.09 9.72 12.18
N GLU A 226 7.69 8.67 12.71
CA GLU A 226 9.07 8.67 13.16
C GLU A 226 10.06 8.85 12.00
N HIS A 227 9.79 8.23 10.85
CA HIS A 227 10.67 8.21 9.67
C HIS A 227 10.20 9.15 8.55
N TRP A 228 9.50 10.23 8.90
CA TRP A 228 8.85 11.14 7.94
C TRP A 228 9.80 11.72 6.87
N LYS A 229 11.11 11.84 7.15
CA LYS A 229 12.11 12.31 6.18
C LYS A 229 12.28 11.32 5.04
N THR A 230 12.46 10.06 5.36
CA THR A 230 12.60 8.98 4.38
C THR A 230 11.30 8.79 3.60
N VAL A 231 10.16 8.88 4.30
CA VAL A 231 8.82 8.88 3.68
C VAL A 231 8.70 10.02 2.67
N GLY A 232 9.01 11.26 3.07
CA GLY A 232 8.97 12.43 2.19
C GLY A 232 9.87 12.28 0.98
N LYS A 233 11.10 11.80 1.17
CA LYS A 233 12.05 11.52 0.09
C LYS A 233 11.50 10.52 -0.92
N LEU A 234 10.94 9.40 -0.44
CA LEU A 234 10.38 8.35 -1.31
C LEU A 234 9.16 8.85 -2.09
N LEU A 235 8.25 9.62 -1.45
CA LEU A 235 7.07 10.16 -2.11
C LEU A 235 7.42 11.21 -3.17
N ILE A 236 8.37 12.13 -2.87
CA ILE A 236 8.87 13.10 -3.85
C ILE A 236 9.58 12.40 -5.02
N GLN A 237 10.33 11.33 -4.75
CA GLN A 237 10.95 10.54 -5.81
C GLN A 237 9.89 9.81 -6.66
N ALA A 238 8.83 9.28 -6.06
CA ALA A 238 7.73 8.63 -6.78
C ALA A 238 7.10 9.59 -7.80
N ASP A 239 6.86 10.85 -7.42
CA ASP A 239 6.32 11.88 -8.31
C ASP A 239 7.23 12.12 -9.53
N ARG A 240 8.55 12.13 -9.32
CA ARG A 240 9.52 12.31 -10.41
C ARG A 240 9.65 11.09 -11.32
N LEU A 241 9.61 9.89 -10.73
CA LEU A 241 9.82 8.62 -11.43
C LEU A 241 8.58 8.11 -12.17
N GLN A 242 7.41 8.69 -11.91
CA GLN A 242 6.18 8.34 -12.63
C GLN A 242 6.33 8.45 -14.14
N ARG A 243 7.14 9.39 -14.63
CA ARG A 243 7.44 9.54 -16.07
C ARG A 243 8.13 8.29 -16.66
N ASN A 244 8.77 7.46 -15.82
CA ASN A 244 9.57 6.30 -16.23
C ASN A 244 9.02 4.95 -15.72
N ARG A 245 7.85 4.91 -15.08
CA ARG A 245 7.24 3.68 -14.50
C ARG A 245 8.16 2.88 -13.55
N VAL A 246 9.08 3.54 -12.86
CA VAL A 246 10.09 2.88 -12.01
C VAL A 246 9.68 2.85 -10.53
N SER A 247 8.72 3.67 -10.11
CA SER A 247 8.27 3.71 -8.72
C SER A 247 7.03 2.84 -8.51
N ASN A 248 7.03 2.07 -7.43
CA ASN A 248 5.87 1.29 -6.98
C ASN A 248 4.96 2.10 -6.04
N LEU A 249 5.34 3.34 -5.72
CA LEU A 249 4.53 4.27 -4.95
C LEU A 249 3.72 5.15 -5.91
N GLU A 250 2.49 5.45 -5.52
CA GLU A 250 1.66 6.38 -6.28
C GLU A 250 2.16 7.81 -6.13
N PRO A 251 2.15 8.57 -7.23
CA PRO A 251 2.44 9.99 -7.18
C PRO A 251 1.33 10.78 -6.49
N GLY A 252 1.64 12.02 -6.09
CA GLY A 252 0.66 12.92 -5.47
C GLY A 252 0.29 12.54 -4.03
N LYS A 253 1.02 11.63 -3.38
CA LYS A 253 0.70 11.19 -2.00
C LYS A 253 1.42 11.99 -0.91
N LEU A 254 2.28 12.96 -1.25
CA LEU A 254 2.89 13.82 -0.24
C LEU A 254 1.88 14.68 0.55
N PRO A 255 0.82 15.25 -0.07
CA PRO A 255 -0.27 15.88 0.69
C PRO A 255 -0.92 14.96 1.72
N TRP A 256 -1.14 13.69 1.40
CA TRP A 256 -1.65 12.70 2.35
C TRP A 256 -0.72 12.55 3.57
N LEU A 257 0.60 12.49 3.37
CA LEU A 257 1.55 12.44 4.48
C LEU A 257 1.40 13.66 5.40
N VAL A 258 1.32 14.85 4.83
CA VAL A 258 1.23 16.10 5.63
C VAL A 258 -0.10 16.21 6.34
N ASP A 259 -1.21 16.00 5.64
CA ASP A 259 -2.55 16.30 6.15
C ASP A 259 -3.11 15.16 7.03
N GLU A 260 -2.96 13.90 6.61
CA GLU A 260 -3.58 12.78 7.31
C GLU A 260 -2.64 12.10 8.33
N VAL A 261 -1.32 12.22 8.17
CA VAL A 261 -0.38 11.56 9.07
C VAL A 261 0.23 12.53 10.06
N LEU A 262 0.80 13.64 9.61
CA LEU A 262 1.50 14.57 10.47
C LEU A 262 0.55 15.57 11.16
N ASP A 263 -0.43 16.14 10.46
CA ASP A 263 -1.38 17.09 11.03
C ASP A 263 -2.45 16.40 11.90
N ALA A 264 -2.91 15.20 11.53
CA ALA A 264 -3.82 14.42 12.36
C ALA A 264 -3.22 14.06 13.71
N ALA A 265 -1.94 13.67 13.77
CA ALA A 265 -1.23 13.41 15.02
C ALA A 265 -1.20 14.65 15.95
N ARG A 266 -1.09 15.84 15.36
CA ARG A 266 -1.17 17.11 16.09
C ARG A 266 -2.56 17.35 16.68
N GLN A 267 -3.61 17.04 15.93
CA GLN A 267 -5.01 17.23 16.37
C GLN A 267 -5.38 16.25 17.47
N ASP A 268 -4.96 14.99 17.38
CA ASP A 268 -5.21 13.97 18.41
C ASP A 268 -4.51 14.32 19.74
N ALA A 269 -3.27 14.77 19.67
CA ALA A 269 -2.55 15.22 20.85
C ALA A 269 -3.20 16.46 21.50
N ALA A 270 -3.79 17.36 20.69
CA ALA A 270 -4.53 18.53 21.20
C ALA A 270 -5.90 18.17 21.81
N ALA A 271 -6.54 17.09 21.35
CA ALA A 271 -7.84 16.61 21.87
C ALA A 271 -7.69 15.81 23.17
N GLY A 272 -6.56 15.11 23.37
CA GLY A 272 -6.28 14.31 24.57
C GLY A 272 -6.16 15.13 25.85
N ASP A 273 -5.69 16.36 25.76
CA ASP A 273 -5.57 17.27 26.91
C ASP A 273 -6.92 17.79 27.46
N GLY A 274 -8.01 17.68 26.70
CA GLY A 274 -9.33 18.17 27.10
C GLY A 274 -10.19 17.21 27.94
N GLN A 275 -9.84 15.92 28.04
CA GLN A 275 -10.71 14.90 28.68
C GLN A 275 -10.30 14.51 30.11
N ASN A 276 -9.23 15.02 30.68
CA ASN A 276 -8.71 14.61 31.99
C ASN A 276 -9.11 15.50 33.19
N MET A 277 -10.24 16.20 33.09
CA MET A 277 -10.75 17.05 34.20
C MET A 277 -12.13 16.57 34.73
N SER A 278 -12.35 15.27 34.91
CA SER A 278 -13.46 14.81 35.80
C SER A 278 -13.27 13.35 36.20
N GLY A 279 -12.89 13.10 37.46
CA GLY A 279 -12.99 11.77 38.06
C GLY A 279 -11.79 11.40 38.90
N ALA A 280 -11.86 11.75 40.21
CA ALA A 280 -10.93 11.28 41.22
C ALA A 280 -11.07 9.75 41.37
N ASP A 281 -9.97 9.03 41.19
CA ASP A 281 -9.55 7.99 42.16
C ASP A 281 -8.08 7.59 41.85
N GLU A 282 -7.34 7.47 42.95
CA GLU A 282 -5.90 7.33 43.01
C GLU A 282 -5.41 5.95 42.54
N ALA A 283 -4.53 5.95 41.54
CA ALA A 283 -3.48 4.92 41.44
C ALA A 283 -2.25 5.55 40.76
N VAL A 284 -1.18 5.63 41.52
CA VAL A 284 0.13 6.20 41.17
C VAL A 284 0.67 5.57 39.90
N LYS A 285 0.65 6.31 38.77
CA LYS A 285 1.54 6.19 37.64
C LYS A 285 2.27 7.54 37.51
N GLU A 286 3.59 7.49 37.42
CA GLU A 286 4.39 8.68 37.14
C GLU A 286 3.84 9.35 35.87
N PRO A 287 3.53 10.66 35.92
CA PRO A 287 3.06 11.39 34.74
C PRO A 287 4.24 11.61 33.80
N GLY A 288 4.21 11.01 32.62
CA GLY A 288 4.93 11.58 31.47
C GLY A 288 4.43 13.02 31.30
N GLU A 289 5.36 13.97 31.26
CA GLU A 289 5.05 15.39 31.09
C GLU A 289 4.12 15.57 29.89
N PRO A 290 3.04 16.34 29.96
CA PRO A 290 2.18 16.64 28.83
C PRO A 290 3.02 17.36 27.77
N GLU A 291 3.19 16.73 26.61
CA GLU A 291 3.81 17.40 25.47
C GLU A 291 3.00 18.67 25.16
N ASN A 292 3.61 19.79 25.39
CA ASN A 292 2.98 21.10 25.28
C ASN A 292 2.56 21.34 23.82
N ARG A 293 1.31 21.76 23.60
CA ARG A 293 0.71 22.07 22.28
C ARG A 293 1.65 22.90 21.38
N ASN A 294 2.42 23.81 21.97
CA ASN A 294 3.43 24.60 21.27
C ASN A 294 4.62 23.75 20.77
N GLN A 295 4.96 22.66 21.45
CA GLN A 295 6.09 21.81 21.09
C GLN A 295 5.71 20.88 19.90
N ILE A 296 4.46 20.40 19.87
CA ILE A 296 3.94 19.58 18.77
C ILE A 296 3.77 20.41 17.50
N SER A 297 3.30 21.66 17.64
CA SER A 297 3.16 22.62 16.55
C SER A 297 4.50 23.05 15.97
N ALA A 298 5.50 23.28 16.83
CA ALA A 298 6.87 23.55 16.42
C ALA A 298 7.48 22.36 15.64
N ASN A 299 7.20 21.13 16.07
CA ASN A 299 7.68 19.93 15.40
C ASN A 299 7.12 19.82 13.98
N LEU A 300 5.81 20.06 13.77
CA LEU A 300 5.21 20.02 12.44
C LEU A 300 5.78 21.12 11.52
N ALA A 301 6.01 22.32 12.03
CA ALA A 301 6.61 23.42 11.27
C ALA A 301 8.04 23.10 10.82
N ASP A 302 8.81 22.40 11.66
CA ASP A 302 10.16 21.92 11.36
C ASP A 302 10.13 20.77 10.35
N GLN A 303 9.19 19.84 10.49
CA GLN A 303 8.98 18.75 9.52
C GLN A 303 8.63 19.30 8.13
N LEU A 304 7.72 20.28 8.06
CA LEU A 304 7.41 20.95 6.78
C LEU A 304 8.62 21.70 6.22
N GLY A 305 9.45 22.31 7.07
CA GLY A 305 10.72 22.91 6.67
C GLY A 305 11.66 21.88 6.01
N GLY A 306 11.77 20.70 6.60
CA GLY A 306 12.56 19.60 6.07
C GLY A 306 12.03 19.07 4.74
N LEU A 307 10.69 18.92 4.61
CA LEU A 307 10.06 18.50 3.35
C LEU A 307 10.24 19.53 2.23
N ILE A 308 10.20 20.83 2.54
CA ILE A 308 10.50 21.91 1.60
C ILE A 308 11.93 21.76 1.06
N ASN A 309 12.91 21.51 1.93
CA ASN A 309 14.29 21.31 1.50
C ASN A 309 14.42 20.10 0.57
N LEU A 310 13.80 18.97 0.91
CA LEU A 310 13.78 17.77 0.07
C LEU A 310 13.14 18.03 -1.30
N ALA A 311 12.02 18.76 -1.35
CA ALA A 311 11.37 19.14 -2.61
C ALA A 311 12.23 20.10 -3.44
N GLN A 312 12.96 21.04 -2.80
CA GLN A 312 13.90 21.93 -3.47
C GLN A 312 15.09 21.16 -4.09
N GLU A 313 15.69 20.26 -3.33
CA GLU A 313 16.76 19.36 -3.81
C GLU A 313 16.29 18.50 -4.99
N ALA A 314 15.03 18.08 -4.95
CA ALA A 314 14.40 17.36 -6.04
C ALA A 314 14.06 18.24 -7.24
N GLY A 315 14.06 19.57 -7.12
CA GLY A 315 13.68 20.52 -8.19
C GLY A 315 12.17 20.58 -8.43
N ASP A 316 11.35 20.15 -7.46
CA ASP A 316 9.89 20.17 -7.56
C ASP A 316 9.33 21.50 -7.04
N THR A 317 9.24 22.49 -7.93
CA THR A 317 8.80 23.85 -7.58
C THR A 317 7.32 23.94 -7.21
N GLU A 318 6.49 23.07 -7.75
CA GLU A 318 5.05 23.02 -7.44
C GLU A 318 4.86 22.53 -5.99
N MET A 319 5.52 21.44 -5.64
CA MET A 319 5.49 20.88 -4.28
C MET A 319 6.11 21.85 -3.25
N VAL A 320 7.19 22.52 -3.59
CA VAL A 320 7.78 23.58 -2.74
C VAL A 320 6.75 24.67 -2.45
N SER A 321 6.03 25.14 -3.47
CA SER A 321 5.01 26.20 -3.32
C SER A 321 3.87 25.74 -2.43
N TRP A 322 3.38 24.51 -2.64
CA TRP A 322 2.32 23.90 -1.84
C TRP A 322 2.73 23.75 -0.35
N LEU A 323 3.93 23.24 -0.09
CA LEU A 323 4.45 23.06 1.28
C LEU A 323 4.66 24.41 1.99
N MET A 324 5.14 25.43 1.27
CA MET A 324 5.30 26.78 1.81
C MET A 324 3.96 27.39 2.20
N GLU A 325 2.95 27.25 1.36
CA GLU A 325 1.58 27.71 1.65
C GLU A 325 1.01 26.97 2.88
N ARG A 326 1.19 25.64 2.95
CA ARG A 326 0.72 24.84 4.10
C ARG A 326 1.40 25.30 5.41
N ARG A 327 2.70 25.51 5.38
CA ARG A 327 3.45 26.04 6.55
C ARG A 327 3.00 27.44 6.94
N HIS A 328 2.67 28.30 5.99
CA HIS A 328 2.15 29.63 6.25
C HIS A 328 0.78 29.57 6.94
N ARG A 329 -0.13 28.75 6.45
CA ARG A 329 -1.47 28.55 7.06
C ARG A 329 -1.37 28.05 8.50
N LEU A 330 -0.45 27.16 8.81
CA LEU A 330 -0.23 26.70 10.19
C LEU A 330 0.20 27.86 11.11
N ARG A 331 1.13 28.69 10.67
CA ARG A 331 1.60 29.84 11.45
C ARG A 331 0.51 30.90 11.63
N THR A 332 -0.35 31.12 10.67
CA THR A 332 -1.46 32.09 10.79
C THR A 332 -2.57 31.57 11.70
N ALA A 333 -2.88 30.27 11.66
CA ALA A 333 -3.84 29.64 12.57
C ALA A 333 -3.37 29.69 14.06
N GLU A 334 -2.05 29.72 14.28
CA GLU A 334 -1.45 29.88 15.62
C GLU A 334 -1.41 31.32 16.09
N ALA A 335 -1.45 32.27 15.17
CA ALA A 335 -1.38 33.71 15.48
C ALA A 335 -2.76 34.36 15.75
N GLU A 336 -3.88 33.67 15.46
CA GLU A 336 -5.20 34.17 15.82
C GLU A 336 -5.44 33.92 17.34
N PRO A 337 -5.51 34.96 18.18
CA PRO A 337 -5.86 34.78 19.58
C PRO A 337 -7.30 34.25 19.64
N VAL A 338 -7.51 33.23 20.46
CA VAL A 338 -8.86 32.80 20.84
C VAL A 338 -9.58 34.04 21.35
N ALA A 339 -10.53 34.54 20.56
CA ALA A 339 -11.38 35.65 20.99
C ALA A 339 -12.12 35.18 22.22
N GLU A 340 -11.70 35.73 23.36
CA GLU A 340 -12.30 35.53 24.66
C GLU A 340 -13.79 35.92 24.55
N ALA A 341 -14.68 34.96 24.69
CA ALA A 341 -16.11 35.18 24.72
C ALA A 341 -16.41 36.05 25.92
N ALA A 342 -16.60 37.33 25.68
CA ALA A 342 -17.03 38.29 26.70
C ALA A 342 -18.35 37.80 27.31
N PRO A 343 -18.49 37.82 28.66
CA PRO A 343 -19.73 37.43 29.29
C PRO A 343 -20.81 38.48 28.96
N ALA A 344 -21.92 38.05 28.35
CA ALA A 344 -23.09 38.90 28.17
C ALA A 344 -23.69 39.25 29.53
N ILE A 345 -23.49 40.52 29.94
CA ILE A 345 -24.17 41.10 31.07
C ILE A 345 -25.62 41.36 30.64
N GLY A 346 -26.53 40.53 31.16
CA GLY A 346 -27.98 40.72 30.98
C GLY A 346 -28.50 41.87 31.83
N GLU A 347 -28.97 42.94 31.23
CA GLU A 347 -29.85 43.90 31.88
C GLU A 347 -31.28 43.38 31.90
N ILE A 348 -31.79 43.25 33.13
CA ILE A 348 -33.22 43.01 33.41
C ILE A 348 -33.94 44.38 33.37
N GLN A 349 -34.86 44.57 32.45
CA GLN A 349 -35.90 45.58 32.57
C GLN A 349 -37.27 44.95 32.56
N SER A 350 -37.95 45.13 33.65
CA SER A 350 -39.35 44.84 33.94
C SER A 350 -40.27 45.84 33.24
N ALA A 351 -41.29 45.37 32.53
CA ALA A 351 -42.51 46.16 32.35
C ALA A 351 -43.75 45.24 32.18
N VAL A 352 -44.72 45.60 32.96
CA VAL A 352 -46.04 45.02 33.19
C VAL A 352 -46.99 45.36 32.01
N GLY A 353 -47.94 44.44 31.68
CA GLY A 353 -49.22 44.88 31.21
C GLY A 353 -49.88 44.12 30.03
N SER A 354 -50.90 43.37 30.41
CA SER A 354 -52.25 43.25 29.77
C SER A 354 -52.50 42.29 28.60
N THR A 355 -53.15 41.21 28.93
CA THR A 355 -54.41 40.62 28.36
C THR A 355 -54.68 40.70 26.86
N GLU A 356 -54.81 39.56 26.24
CA GLU A 356 -56.02 38.98 25.66
C GLU A 356 -55.72 37.71 24.83
N ALA A 357 -56.47 36.65 25.15
CA ALA A 357 -56.63 35.44 24.32
C ALA A 357 -57.99 35.63 23.57
N PRO A 358 -58.49 34.73 22.70
CA PRO A 358 -57.96 33.46 22.17
C PRO A 358 -58.28 33.27 20.65
N GLY A 359 -57.77 32.21 20.02
CA GLY A 359 -58.20 31.80 18.72
C GLY A 359 -57.48 30.55 18.16
N GLU A 360 -57.92 29.38 18.52
CA GLU A 360 -57.76 28.13 17.75
C GLU A 360 -58.83 28.10 16.61
N PRO A 361 -58.88 27.10 15.71
CA PRO A 361 -57.90 26.23 15.09
C PRO A 361 -58.11 26.12 13.54
N GLN A 362 -57.25 25.43 12.83
CA GLN A 362 -57.70 24.51 11.76
C GLN A 362 -56.55 23.77 11.07
N ARG A 363 -56.57 22.43 11.20
CA ARG A 363 -56.04 21.49 10.21
C ARG A 363 -56.94 21.45 8.97
N PRO A 364 -56.40 21.13 7.78
CA PRO A 364 -56.84 19.90 7.16
C PRO A 364 -55.81 19.09 6.35
N LYS A 365 -55.95 17.83 6.51
CA LYS A 365 -56.21 16.73 5.53
C LYS A 365 -55.11 16.26 4.59
N ARG A 366 -54.75 15.01 4.88
CA ARG A 366 -54.22 13.96 3.99
C ARG A 366 -54.88 13.93 2.62
N LYS A 367 -54.06 13.63 1.59
CA LYS A 367 -54.48 12.75 0.50
C LYS A 367 -53.39 11.74 0.13
N ARG A 368 -53.83 10.48 0.18
CA ARG A 368 -53.19 9.28 -0.40
C ARG A 368 -53.41 9.29 -1.92
N ARG A 369 -52.55 8.63 -2.65
CA ARG A 369 -52.77 7.55 -3.66
C ARG A 369 -51.61 7.50 -4.63
N PHE A 370 -51.03 6.41 -4.85
CA PHE A 370 -51.24 5.09 -5.50
C PHE A 370 -50.55 5.08 -6.86
N GLU A 371 -49.67 4.06 -7.01
CA GLU A 371 -49.52 3.09 -8.09
C GLU A 371 -49.22 3.61 -9.51
N LEU A 372 -48.12 3.24 -10.07
CA LEU A 372 -47.82 1.98 -10.81
C LEU A 372 -46.31 1.77 -10.87
#